data_7c9212c1082aaad98b9828e6813db34c
#
_entry.id   7c9212c1082aaad98b9828e6813db34c
#
_cell.length_a   1.000
_cell.length_b   1.000
_cell.length_c   1.000
_cell.angle_alpha   90.00
_cell.angle_beta   90.00
_cell.angle_gamma   90.00
#
_symmetry.space_group_name_H-M   'P 1'
#
loop_
_entity.id
_entity.type
_entity.pdbx_description
1 polymer ?
#
loop_
_entity_poly.entity_id
_entity_poly.type
_entity_poly.pdbx_seq_one_letter_code
_entity_poly.pdbx_strand_id
1 'polypeptide(L)'
;MRTDCKHAFRQLGFIAQDARQDFPISKELVYEVFRQDMGYLILKDGLPCETGLDLKSFAYRLQWHIHGHVFEVIGEYTRVHSGCAEHHGNRFLVVGDSGVGKTTLMTRLLYEGFRVHSDELVMIRHGKTVPFPRRFHIKGDSLHLLPQIRPFIDSVPFVENGGGAKIFAFSPSEAGFDWLIEDREVKLVFFVESNHGGQTVVEKCPKYLMV
;
A
#
# COMPACT_ATOMS: atom_id res chain seq x y z
N MET A 1 8.93 14.81 7.88
CA MET A 1 8.42 15.54 6.71
C MET A 1 8.03 16.95 7.10
N ARG A 2 8.33 17.97 6.27
CA ARG A 2 8.08 19.39 6.55
C ARG A 2 7.32 20.02 5.40
N THR A 3 6.37 20.91 5.69
CA THR A 3 5.65 21.71 4.68
C THR A 3 5.10 23.00 5.29
N ASP A 4 5.10 24.07 4.52
CA ASP A 4 4.47 25.35 4.81
C ASP A 4 3.04 25.46 4.29
N CYS A 5 2.59 24.46 3.53
CA CYS A 5 1.32 24.47 2.82
C CYS A 5 0.27 23.58 3.51
N LYS A 6 -0.80 24.18 4.05
CA LYS A 6 -1.92 23.46 4.69
C LYS A 6 -2.59 22.45 3.76
N HIS A 7 -2.67 22.73 2.46
CA HIS A 7 -3.26 21.80 1.49
C HIS A 7 -2.36 20.59 1.25
N ALA A 8 -1.05 20.79 1.11
CA ALA A 8 -0.08 19.70 1.04
C ALA A 8 -0.15 18.85 2.30
N PHE A 9 -0.20 19.47 3.49
CA PHE A 9 -0.28 18.75 4.76
C PHE A 9 -1.47 17.76 4.81
N ARG A 10 -2.64 18.15 4.32
CA ARG A 10 -3.81 17.25 4.25
C ARG A 10 -3.57 16.04 3.35
N GLN A 11 -2.87 16.23 2.22
CA GLN A 11 -2.53 15.16 1.30
C GLN A 11 -1.47 14.20 1.86
N LEU A 12 -0.67 14.64 2.84
CA LEU A 12 0.31 13.77 3.50
C LEU A 12 -0.34 12.60 4.24
N GLY A 13 -1.61 12.72 4.65
CA GLY A 13 -2.38 11.60 5.18
C GLY A 13 -2.46 10.40 4.23
N PHE A 14 -2.35 10.63 2.91
CA PHE A 14 -2.32 9.56 1.92
C PHE A 14 -1.11 8.62 2.09
N ILE A 15 0.03 9.14 2.53
CA ILE A 15 1.27 8.37 2.73
C ILE A 15 1.57 8.07 4.20
N ALA A 16 0.80 8.63 5.13
CA ALA A 16 0.98 8.36 6.56
C ALA A 16 0.68 6.88 6.88
N GLN A 17 1.41 6.34 7.83
CA GLN A 17 1.25 4.97 8.30
C GLN A 17 0.78 4.95 9.75
N ASP A 18 -0.16 4.04 10.03
CA ASP A 18 -0.70 3.83 11.37
C ASP A 18 -0.22 2.51 12.00
N ALA A 19 0.72 1.84 11.39
CA ALA A 19 1.31 0.64 11.96
C ALA A 19 1.96 0.99 13.30
N ARG A 20 1.27 0.64 14.40
CA ARG A 20 1.75 0.87 15.76
C ARG A 20 2.81 -0.17 16.10
N GLN A 21 4.05 0.18 15.88
CA GLN A 21 5.17 -0.62 16.35
C GLN A 21 6.32 0.31 16.71
N ASP A 22 6.85 0.13 17.91
CA ASP A 22 8.05 0.81 18.37
C ASP A 22 9.28 0.14 17.78
N PHE A 23 9.59 0.42 16.54
CA PHE A 23 10.87 0.04 15.95
C PHE A 23 11.95 1.06 16.28
N PRO A 24 13.17 0.63 16.63
CA PRO A 24 14.27 1.55 16.74
C PRO A 24 14.53 2.22 15.39
N ILE A 25 14.53 3.56 15.36
CA ILE A 25 14.83 4.33 14.16
C ILE A 25 16.34 4.25 13.93
N SER A 26 16.73 3.56 12.85
CA SER A 26 18.14 3.45 12.44
C SER A 26 18.57 4.53 11.46
N LYS A 27 17.65 5.14 10.73
CA LYS A 27 17.90 6.18 9.75
C LYS A 27 16.69 7.10 9.59
N GLU A 28 16.93 8.40 9.51
CA GLU A 28 15.90 9.39 9.19
C GLU A 28 16.13 9.91 7.77
N LEU A 29 15.05 10.05 7.02
CA LEU A 29 15.03 10.70 5.72
C LEU A 29 14.12 11.93 5.83
N VAL A 30 14.65 13.10 5.48
CA VAL A 30 13.91 14.36 5.56
C VAL A 30 13.39 14.72 4.18
N TYR A 31 12.06 14.77 4.05
CA TYR A 31 11.38 15.30 2.88
C TYR A 31 10.71 16.63 3.23
N GLU A 32 10.84 17.60 2.33
CA GLU A 32 10.22 18.91 2.44
C GLU A 32 9.37 19.16 1.20
N VAL A 33 8.17 19.69 1.39
CA VAL A 33 7.25 20.02 0.31
C VAL A 33 6.89 21.49 0.41
N PHE A 34 7.21 22.24 -0.62
CA PHE A 34 6.93 23.66 -0.71
C PHE A 34 6.01 23.98 -1.86
N ARG A 35 5.14 24.95 -1.68
CA ARG A 35 4.36 25.52 -2.76
C ARG A 35 5.20 26.53 -3.55
N GLN A 36 5.14 26.43 -4.87
CA GLN A 36 5.71 27.38 -5.83
C GLN A 36 4.60 27.92 -6.74
N ASP A 37 4.89 28.97 -7.53
CA ASP A 37 3.92 29.57 -8.46
C ASP A 37 3.36 28.56 -9.47
N MET A 38 4.21 27.62 -9.92
CA MET A 38 3.88 26.60 -10.92
C MET A 38 3.57 25.21 -10.31
N GLY A 39 3.24 25.15 -9.00
CA GLY A 39 2.91 23.87 -8.37
C GLY A 39 3.70 23.59 -7.09
N TYR A 40 4.12 22.34 -6.90
CA TYR A 40 4.84 21.90 -5.71
C TYR A 40 6.27 21.48 -6.05
N LEU A 41 7.18 21.76 -5.12
CA LEU A 41 8.56 21.33 -5.09
C LEU A 41 8.72 20.28 -3.99
N ILE A 42 9.34 19.14 -4.31
CA ILE A 42 9.77 18.15 -3.33
C ILE A 42 11.28 18.23 -3.18
N LEU A 43 11.75 18.42 -1.95
CA LEU A 43 13.17 18.29 -1.60
C LEU A 43 13.37 17.01 -0.78
N LYS A 44 14.53 16.40 -0.94
CA LYS A 44 15.08 15.39 -0.04
C LYS A 44 16.42 15.87 0.49
N ASP A 45 16.54 15.95 1.81
CA ASP A 45 17.75 16.42 2.50
C ASP A 45 18.26 17.78 1.93
N GLY A 46 17.30 18.68 1.61
CA GLY A 46 17.54 20.00 1.04
C GLY A 46 17.81 20.05 -0.46
N LEU A 47 17.86 18.92 -1.15
CA LEU A 47 18.09 18.85 -2.60
C LEU A 47 16.77 18.60 -3.37
N PRO A 48 16.53 19.30 -4.50
CA PRO A 48 15.34 19.09 -5.31
C PRO A 48 15.25 17.65 -5.86
N CYS A 49 14.11 16.99 -5.61
CA CYS A 49 13.78 15.70 -6.22
C CYS A 49 12.83 15.87 -7.39
N GLU A 50 11.86 16.78 -7.26
CA GLU A 50 10.83 16.99 -8.26
C GLU A 50 10.22 18.38 -8.13
N THR A 51 9.79 18.98 -9.26
CA THR A 51 9.22 20.33 -9.34
C THR A 51 7.98 20.32 -10.24
N GLY A 52 7.14 21.37 -10.12
CA GLY A 52 6.00 21.59 -11.01
C GLY A 52 4.82 20.65 -10.80
N LEU A 53 4.78 19.92 -9.67
CA LEU A 53 3.70 19.01 -9.36
C LEU A 53 2.42 19.75 -8.98
N ASP A 54 1.27 19.30 -9.49
CA ASP A 54 -0.02 19.78 -9.05
C ASP A 54 -0.43 19.17 -7.68
N LEU A 55 -1.48 19.73 -7.05
CA LEU A 55 -1.97 19.27 -5.76
C LEU A 55 -2.42 17.79 -5.76
N LYS A 56 -2.89 17.30 -6.91
CA LYS A 56 -3.45 15.95 -7.02
C LYS A 56 -2.37 14.88 -7.13
N SER A 57 -1.27 15.22 -7.76
CA SER A 57 -0.18 14.27 -8.07
C SER A 57 0.97 14.27 -7.06
N PHE A 58 1.22 15.39 -6.34
CA PHE A 58 2.43 15.50 -5.53
C PHE A 58 2.52 14.42 -4.42
N ALA A 59 1.40 14.08 -3.75
CA ALA A 59 1.42 13.09 -2.67
C ALA A 59 1.78 11.69 -3.20
N TYR A 60 1.24 11.34 -4.38
CA TYR A 60 1.59 10.08 -5.04
C TYR A 60 3.06 10.04 -5.47
N ARG A 61 3.58 11.14 -6.02
CA ARG A 61 4.98 11.28 -6.42
C ARG A 61 5.92 11.25 -5.22
N LEU A 62 5.57 11.96 -4.14
CA LEU A 62 6.33 11.92 -2.88
C LEU A 62 6.37 10.50 -2.31
N GLN A 63 5.26 9.78 -2.28
CA GLN A 63 5.23 8.39 -1.85
C GLN A 63 6.18 7.52 -2.71
N TRP A 64 6.17 7.70 -4.02
CA TRP A 64 7.06 6.99 -4.93
C TRP A 64 8.55 7.24 -4.60
N HIS A 65 8.94 8.49 -4.34
CA HIS A 65 10.29 8.83 -3.90
C HIS A 65 10.66 8.19 -2.56
N ILE A 66 9.75 8.27 -1.56
CA ILE A 66 9.98 7.66 -0.25
C ILE A 66 10.19 6.15 -0.40
N HIS A 67 9.33 5.45 -1.13
CA HIS A 67 9.46 4.01 -1.34
C HIS A 67 10.76 3.65 -2.07
N GLY A 68 11.14 4.40 -3.12
CA GLY A 68 12.39 4.20 -3.83
C GLY A 68 13.60 4.24 -2.90
N HIS A 69 13.69 5.28 -2.07
CA HIS A 69 14.80 5.41 -1.10
C HIS A 69 14.78 4.36 0.01
N VAL A 70 13.61 4.00 0.52
CA VAL A 70 13.51 2.89 1.47
C VAL A 70 14.05 1.61 0.85
N PHE A 71 13.73 1.33 -0.40
CA PHE A 71 14.20 0.14 -1.10
C PHE A 71 15.69 0.15 -1.42
N GLU A 72 16.30 1.30 -1.61
CA GLU A 72 17.76 1.42 -1.70
C GLU A 72 18.44 1.05 -0.39
N VAL A 73 17.87 1.48 0.74
CA VAL A 73 18.43 1.22 2.08
C VAL A 73 18.29 -0.24 2.49
N ILE A 74 17.20 -0.89 2.11
CA ILE A 74 16.87 -2.27 2.50
C ILE A 74 17.21 -3.29 1.40
N GLY A 75 18.29 -3.09 0.66
CA GLY A 75 18.70 -3.88 -0.51
C GLY A 75 18.79 -5.40 -0.34
N GLU A 76 18.84 -5.90 0.92
CA GLU A 76 18.92 -7.34 1.24
C GLU A 76 17.60 -8.10 1.05
N TYR A 77 16.49 -7.39 0.80
CA TYR A 77 15.17 -8.01 0.68
C TYR A 77 14.76 -8.21 -0.77
N THR A 78 14.24 -9.40 -1.07
CA THR A 78 13.48 -9.62 -2.30
C THR A 78 12.11 -8.98 -2.15
N ARG A 79 11.71 -8.18 -3.12
CA ARG A 79 10.42 -7.48 -3.15
C ARG A 79 9.42 -8.24 -4.00
N VAL A 80 8.26 -8.53 -3.44
CA VAL A 80 7.17 -9.21 -4.15
C VAL A 80 5.94 -8.32 -4.17
N HIS A 81 5.42 -8.05 -5.36
CA HIS A 81 4.16 -7.34 -5.52
C HIS A 81 3.00 -8.29 -5.22
N SER A 82 2.59 -8.34 -3.97
CA SER A 82 1.56 -9.25 -3.49
C SER A 82 0.78 -8.68 -2.31
N GLY A 83 -0.45 -9.13 -2.16
CA GLY A 83 -1.13 -9.07 -0.87
C GLY A 83 -0.51 -10.08 0.10
N CYS A 84 -0.62 -9.81 1.40
CA CYS A 84 -0.20 -10.70 2.46
C CYS A 84 -1.26 -10.76 3.55
N ALA A 85 -1.71 -11.97 3.85
CA ALA A 85 -2.68 -12.21 4.91
C ALA A 85 -2.35 -13.48 5.69
N GLU A 86 -3.02 -13.62 6.84
CA GLU A 86 -2.87 -14.76 7.73
C GLU A 86 -4.22 -15.20 8.27
N HIS A 87 -4.42 -16.50 8.34
CA HIS A 87 -5.59 -17.10 8.96
C HIS A 87 -5.18 -18.34 9.75
N HIS A 88 -5.58 -18.41 11.02
CA HIS A 88 -5.19 -19.49 11.93
C HIS A 88 -3.68 -19.81 11.93
N GLY A 89 -2.82 -18.79 11.93
CA GLY A 89 -1.37 -18.92 11.94
C GLY A 89 -0.74 -19.33 10.59
N ASN A 90 -1.54 -19.48 9.54
CA ASN A 90 -1.05 -19.76 8.20
C ASN A 90 -0.98 -18.48 7.38
N ARG A 91 0.24 -17.98 7.16
CA ARG A 91 0.49 -16.83 6.32
C ARG A 91 0.50 -17.23 4.85
N PHE A 92 -0.12 -16.40 4.02
CA PHE A 92 -0.15 -16.60 2.58
C PHE A 92 0.02 -15.30 1.82
N LEU A 93 0.48 -15.44 0.59
CA LEU A 93 0.59 -14.35 -0.37
C LEU A 93 -0.52 -14.46 -1.43
N VAL A 94 -0.94 -13.30 -1.93
CA VAL A 94 -1.85 -13.20 -3.08
C VAL A 94 -1.14 -12.43 -4.18
N VAL A 95 -0.75 -13.13 -5.21
CA VAL A 95 0.02 -12.65 -6.36
C VAL A 95 -0.88 -12.61 -7.59
N GLY A 96 -0.65 -11.68 -8.49
CA GLY A 96 -1.38 -11.55 -9.75
C GLY A 96 -1.13 -10.19 -10.39
N ASP A 97 -1.59 -10.00 -11.59
CA ASP A 97 -1.37 -8.77 -12.37
C ASP A 97 -1.98 -7.52 -11.74
N SER A 98 -1.52 -6.37 -12.21
CA SER A 98 -2.12 -5.10 -11.78
C SER A 98 -3.58 -5.03 -12.24
N GLY A 99 -4.48 -4.66 -11.32
CA GLY A 99 -5.91 -4.53 -11.63
C GLY A 99 -6.73 -5.81 -11.47
N VAL A 100 -6.11 -6.97 -11.19
CA VAL A 100 -6.83 -8.26 -10.99
C VAL A 100 -7.72 -8.29 -9.73
N GLY A 101 -7.65 -7.27 -8.87
CA GLY A 101 -8.49 -7.15 -7.68
C GLY A 101 -7.80 -7.51 -6.35
N LYS A 102 -6.46 -7.61 -6.29
CA LYS A 102 -5.72 -7.94 -5.05
C LYS A 102 -6.15 -7.07 -3.86
N THR A 103 -6.11 -5.74 -3.99
CA THR A 103 -6.49 -4.81 -2.91
C THR A 103 -7.94 -5.03 -2.48
N THR A 104 -8.85 -5.25 -3.43
CA THR A 104 -10.27 -5.55 -3.15
C THR A 104 -10.40 -6.84 -2.34
N LEU A 105 -9.70 -7.91 -2.76
CA LEU A 105 -9.67 -9.18 -2.04
C LEU A 105 -9.08 -9.01 -0.64
N MET A 106 -7.93 -8.35 -0.51
CA MET A 106 -7.31 -8.10 0.81
C MET A 106 -8.24 -7.32 1.74
N THR A 107 -8.93 -6.29 1.22
CA THR A 107 -9.90 -5.53 1.99
C THR A 107 -11.10 -6.39 2.42
N ARG A 108 -11.59 -7.26 1.55
CA ARG A 108 -12.67 -8.22 1.91
C ARG A 108 -12.22 -9.17 3.01
N LEU A 109 -11.03 -9.74 2.91
CA LEU A 109 -10.48 -10.68 3.89
C LEU A 109 -10.40 -10.09 5.30
N LEU A 110 -10.14 -8.78 5.46
CA LEU A 110 -10.20 -8.12 6.76
C LEU A 110 -11.56 -8.34 7.44
N TYR A 111 -12.65 -8.16 6.70
CA TYR A 111 -14.01 -8.29 7.22
C TYR A 111 -14.47 -9.74 7.39
N GLU A 112 -13.74 -10.70 6.81
CA GLU A 112 -13.95 -12.14 6.98
C GLU A 112 -13.08 -12.73 8.12
N GLY A 113 -12.44 -11.86 8.93
CA GLY A 113 -11.67 -12.27 10.11
C GLY A 113 -10.23 -12.70 9.83
N PHE A 114 -9.71 -12.41 8.65
CA PHE A 114 -8.29 -12.61 8.36
C PHE A 114 -7.46 -11.44 8.89
N ARG A 115 -6.26 -11.72 9.36
CA ARG A 115 -5.25 -10.69 9.62
C ARG A 115 -4.58 -10.32 8.31
N VAL A 116 -4.82 -9.11 7.82
CA VAL A 116 -4.22 -8.64 6.56
C VAL A 116 -3.07 -7.69 6.88
N HIS A 117 -1.89 -7.97 6.32
CA HIS A 117 -0.66 -7.24 6.59
C HIS A 117 -0.26 -6.29 5.46
N SER A 118 -0.62 -6.62 4.22
CA SER A 118 -0.31 -5.79 3.04
C SER A 118 -1.28 -6.10 1.91
N ASP A 119 -1.58 -5.11 1.07
CA ASP A 119 -2.36 -5.27 -0.14
C ASP A 119 -1.52 -5.26 -1.42
N GLU A 120 -0.24 -4.86 -1.34
CA GLU A 120 0.56 -4.61 -2.55
C GLU A 120 2.02 -5.03 -2.47
N LEU A 121 2.69 -4.91 -1.32
CA LEU A 121 4.12 -5.14 -1.25
C LEU A 121 4.53 -5.95 -0.03
N VAL A 122 5.29 -6.98 -0.27
CA VAL A 122 5.91 -7.83 0.75
C VAL A 122 7.39 -7.97 0.46
N MET A 123 8.19 -7.87 1.48
CA MET A 123 9.62 -8.12 1.43
C MET A 123 9.93 -9.51 1.95
N ILE A 124 10.83 -10.21 1.29
CA ILE A 124 11.26 -11.57 1.67
C ILE A 124 12.75 -11.55 1.99
N ARG A 125 13.11 -12.07 3.16
CA ARG A 125 14.49 -12.32 3.57
C ARG A 125 14.56 -13.61 4.38
N HIS A 126 15.51 -14.49 4.06
CA HIS A 126 15.72 -15.79 4.75
C HIS A 126 14.44 -16.63 4.86
N GLY A 127 13.64 -16.65 3.80
CA GLY A 127 12.38 -17.43 3.77
C GLY A 127 11.22 -16.85 4.57
N LYS A 128 11.41 -15.71 5.22
CA LYS A 128 10.36 -15.00 5.94
C LYS A 128 9.90 -13.77 5.21
N THR A 129 8.62 -13.48 5.32
CA THR A 129 8.02 -12.26 4.77
C THR A 129 7.92 -11.19 5.82
N VAL A 130 8.32 -9.98 5.45
CA VAL A 130 8.07 -8.75 6.19
C VAL A 130 7.14 -7.88 5.34
N PRO A 131 5.86 -7.72 5.71
CA PRO A 131 4.94 -6.86 4.99
C PRO A 131 5.42 -5.42 5.01
N PHE A 132 5.32 -4.74 3.88
CA PHE A 132 5.67 -3.33 3.80
C PHE A 132 4.48 -2.48 4.30
N PRO A 133 4.66 -1.66 5.34
CA PRO A 133 3.56 -0.89 5.92
C PRO A 133 3.15 0.25 4.98
N ARG A 134 2.00 0.08 4.36
CA ARG A 134 1.39 1.06 3.47
C ARG A 134 -0.12 1.00 3.61
N ARG A 135 -0.80 2.13 3.61
CA ARG A 135 -2.26 2.18 3.50
C ARG A 135 -2.73 1.48 2.23
N PHE A 136 -3.87 0.84 2.26
CA PHE A 136 -4.45 0.19 1.09
C PHE A 136 -4.93 1.24 0.10
N HIS A 137 -4.50 1.12 -1.14
CA HIS A 137 -4.88 2.04 -2.21
C HIS A 137 -6.11 1.54 -2.97
N ILE A 138 -7.29 1.93 -2.48
CA ILE A 138 -8.57 1.50 -3.03
C ILE A 138 -8.97 2.44 -4.15
N LYS A 139 -9.14 1.90 -5.35
CA LYS A 139 -9.63 2.66 -6.50
C LYS A 139 -11.11 2.98 -6.33
N GLY A 140 -11.53 4.18 -6.72
CA GLY A 140 -12.91 4.63 -6.58
C GLY A 140 -13.93 3.76 -7.32
N ASP A 141 -13.56 3.22 -8.46
CA ASP A 141 -14.37 2.27 -9.24
C ASP A 141 -14.58 0.92 -8.56
N SER A 142 -13.70 0.54 -7.62
CA SER A 142 -13.82 -0.70 -6.84
C SER A 142 -14.69 -0.56 -5.58
N LEU A 143 -15.13 0.64 -5.21
CA LEU A 143 -15.90 0.87 -3.98
C LEU A 143 -17.24 0.15 -3.93
N HIS A 144 -17.86 -0.10 -5.09
CA HIS A 144 -19.10 -0.84 -5.16
C HIS A 144 -18.95 -2.31 -4.73
N LEU A 145 -17.72 -2.86 -4.80
CA LEU A 145 -17.37 -4.21 -4.33
C LEU A 145 -17.05 -4.26 -2.83
N LEU A 146 -16.93 -3.10 -2.19
CA LEU A 146 -16.48 -2.94 -0.80
C LEU A 146 -17.49 -2.12 0.04
N PRO A 147 -18.74 -2.57 0.19
CA PRO A 147 -19.75 -1.81 0.93
C PRO A 147 -19.36 -1.58 2.39
N GLN A 148 -18.54 -2.44 2.99
CA GLN A 148 -18.10 -2.37 4.38
C GLN A 148 -17.24 -1.14 4.69
N ILE A 149 -16.48 -0.62 3.71
CA ILE A 149 -15.64 0.55 3.91
C ILE A 149 -16.36 1.88 3.64
N ARG A 150 -17.56 1.84 3.09
CA ARG A 150 -18.33 3.07 2.77
C ARG A 150 -18.47 4.03 3.95
N PRO A 151 -18.72 3.59 5.20
CA PRO A 151 -18.81 4.50 6.34
C PRO A 151 -17.53 5.30 6.62
N PHE A 152 -16.40 4.83 6.14
CA PHE A 152 -15.08 5.44 6.39
C PHE A 152 -14.57 6.25 5.20
N ILE A 153 -15.09 6.02 3.99
CA ILE A 153 -14.49 6.51 2.75
C ILE A 153 -14.42 8.04 2.67
N ASP A 154 -15.41 8.73 3.24
CA ASP A 154 -15.46 10.20 3.20
C ASP A 154 -14.42 10.84 4.14
N SER A 155 -13.89 10.08 5.09
CA SER A 155 -12.88 10.54 6.05
C SER A 155 -11.44 10.17 5.66
N VAL A 156 -11.25 9.21 4.72
CA VAL A 156 -9.90 8.79 4.33
C VAL A 156 -9.30 9.71 3.28
N PRO A 157 -7.97 9.94 3.34
CA PRO A 157 -7.26 10.71 2.33
C PRO A 157 -7.37 10.07 0.94
N PHE A 158 -7.50 10.89 -0.10
CA PHE A 158 -7.46 10.42 -1.47
C PHE A 158 -6.61 11.32 -2.36
N VAL A 159 -6.13 10.75 -3.46
CA VAL A 159 -5.51 11.45 -4.58
C VAL A 159 -6.29 11.16 -5.86
N GLU A 160 -6.10 11.99 -6.88
CA GLU A 160 -6.59 11.71 -8.22
C GLU A 160 -5.40 11.29 -9.10
N ASN A 161 -5.56 10.22 -9.86
CA ASN A 161 -4.56 9.84 -10.86
C ASN A 161 -4.66 10.73 -12.11
N GLY A 162 -3.71 10.57 -13.04
CA GLY A 162 -3.68 11.39 -14.27
C GLY A 162 -4.95 11.30 -15.16
N GLY A 163 -5.81 10.31 -14.94
CA GLY A 163 -7.11 10.15 -15.58
C GLY A 163 -8.30 10.68 -14.77
N GLY A 164 -8.05 11.34 -13.62
CA GLY A 164 -9.10 11.87 -12.73
C GLY A 164 -9.78 10.83 -11.83
N ALA A 165 -9.36 9.56 -11.89
CA ALA A 165 -9.90 8.54 -11.01
C ALA A 165 -9.35 8.69 -9.59
N LYS A 166 -10.23 8.63 -8.60
CA LYS A 166 -9.86 8.72 -7.18
C LYS A 166 -9.22 7.43 -6.68
N ILE A 167 -8.17 7.58 -5.89
CA ILE A 167 -7.51 6.50 -5.14
C ILE A 167 -7.55 6.88 -3.68
N PHE A 168 -8.22 6.08 -2.87
CA PHE A 168 -8.39 6.28 -1.44
C PHE A 168 -7.34 5.52 -0.65
N ALA A 169 -6.70 6.16 0.32
CA ALA A 169 -5.70 5.54 1.20
C ALA A 169 -6.37 5.06 2.49
N PHE A 170 -6.85 3.83 2.49
CA PHE A 170 -7.54 3.21 3.63
C PHE A 170 -6.55 2.50 4.54
N SER A 171 -6.61 2.77 5.84
CA SER A 171 -5.88 2.01 6.85
C SER A 171 -6.80 1.02 7.57
N PRO A 172 -6.41 -0.25 7.73
CA PRO A 172 -7.17 -1.21 8.53
C PRO A 172 -7.49 -0.72 9.94
N SER A 173 -6.59 0.04 10.57
CA SER A 173 -6.79 0.59 11.91
C SER A 173 -7.92 1.63 11.99
N GLU A 174 -8.22 2.34 10.90
CA GLU A 174 -9.35 3.27 10.83
C GLU A 174 -10.70 2.56 10.96
N ALA A 175 -10.77 1.29 10.57
CA ALA A 175 -11.94 0.43 10.71
C ALA A 175 -11.88 -0.48 11.96
N GLY A 176 -10.95 -0.24 12.88
CA GLY A 176 -10.83 -0.98 14.14
C GLY A 176 -10.12 -2.33 14.04
N PHE A 177 -9.45 -2.61 12.93
CA PHE A 177 -8.65 -3.83 12.79
C PHE A 177 -7.23 -3.62 13.32
N ASP A 178 -6.69 -4.64 13.98
CA ASP A 178 -5.27 -4.66 14.33
C ASP A 178 -4.44 -4.82 13.07
N TRP A 179 -3.47 -3.92 12.88
CA TRP A 179 -2.55 -3.96 11.77
C TRP A 179 -1.11 -4.02 12.30
N LEU A 180 -0.60 -5.23 12.36
CA LEU A 180 0.74 -5.53 12.86
C LEU A 180 1.65 -5.97 11.71
N ILE A 181 2.91 -5.53 11.78
CA ILE A 181 3.97 -5.98 10.88
C ILE A 181 4.77 -7.02 11.64
N GLU A 182 4.70 -8.27 11.18
CA GLU A 182 5.43 -9.38 11.78
C GLU A 182 6.16 -10.15 10.70
N ASP A 183 7.40 -10.56 10.97
CA ASP A 183 8.11 -11.46 10.09
C ASP A 183 7.64 -12.90 10.32
N ARG A 184 7.24 -13.60 9.25
CA ARG A 184 6.80 -15.00 9.29
C ARG A 184 7.06 -15.74 8.00
N GLU A 185 7.13 -17.07 8.11
CA GLU A 185 7.20 -17.95 6.95
C GLU A 185 5.88 -17.96 6.17
N VAL A 186 5.99 -17.98 4.84
CA VAL A 186 4.86 -18.20 3.94
C VAL A 186 4.54 -19.67 3.86
N LYS A 187 3.27 -20.02 4.04
CA LYS A 187 2.78 -21.39 3.90
C LYS A 187 2.13 -21.64 2.54
N LEU A 188 1.51 -20.62 1.96
CA LEU A 188 0.75 -20.73 0.70
C LEU A 188 0.97 -19.50 -0.17
N VAL A 189 0.88 -19.69 -1.48
CA VAL A 189 0.84 -18.61 -2.46
C VAL A 189 -0.37 -18.83 -3.35
N PHE A 190 -1.24 -17.84 -3.43
CA PHE A 190 -2.38 -17.82 -4.34
C PHE A 190 -2.04 -16.94 -5.54
N PHE A 191 -2.10 -17.52 -6.73
CA PHE A 191 -2.07 -16.77 -7.98
C PHE A 191 -3.51 -16.45 -8.37
N VAL A 192 -3.82 -15.17 -8.47
CA VAL A 192 -5.19 -14.73 -8.79
C VAL A 192 -5.25 -14.16 -10.19
N GLU A 193 -6.25 -14.63 -10.92
CA GLU A 193 -6.61 -14.13 -12.23
C GLU A 193 -8.08 -13.71 -12.20
N SER A 194 -8.42 -12.67 -12.97
CA SER A 194 -9.81 -12.24 -13.07
C SER A 194 -10.60 -13.16 -13.99
N ASN A 195 -11.76 -13.60 -13.51
CA ASN A 195 -12.73 -14.37 -14.29
C ASN A 195 -14.07 -13.63 -14.30
N HIS A 196 -14.14 -12.56 -15.08
CA HIS A 196 -15.33 -11.71 -15.14
C HIS A 196 -16.56 -12.46 -15.66
N GLY A 197 -17.59 -12.58 -14.79
CA GLY A 197 -18.82 -13.28 -15.08
C GLY A 197 -18.76 -14.81 -14.95
N GLY A 198 -17.60 -15.38 -14.65
CA GLY A 198 -17.44 -16.80 -14.39
C GLY A 198 -17.57 -17.17 -12.90
N GLN A 199 -17.60 -18.47 -12.63
CA GLN A 199 -17.55 -18.98 -11.27
C GLN A 199 -16.12 -18.90 -10.72
N THR A 200 -16.00 -18.65 -9.41
CA THR A 200 -14.70 -18.75 -8.74
C THR A 200 -14.22 -20.19 -8.71
N VAL A 201 -13.03 -20.43 -9.23
CA VAL A 201 -12.37 -21.75 -9.23
C VAL A 201 -11.09 -21.65 -8.42
N VAL A 202 -10.84 -22.63 -7.57
CA VAL A 202 -9.58 -22.78 -6.84
C VAL A 202 -8.98 -24.12 -7.20
N GLU A 203 -7.78 -24.09 -7.78
CA GLU A 203 -7.08 -25.31 -8.20
C GLU A 203 -5.62 -25.27 -7.76
N LYS A 204 -5.00 -26.45 -7.71
CA LYS A 204 -3.59 -26.55 -7.36
C LYS A 204 -2.73 -26.11 -8.55
N CYS A 205 -1.93 -25.06 -8.36
CA CYS A 205 -0.98 -24.61 -9.37
C CYS A 205 0.16 -25.64 -9.57
N PRO A 206 0.47 -26.03 -10.81
CA PRO A 206 1.61 -26.89 -11.11
C PRO A 206 2.94 -26.19 -10.71
N LYS A 207 3.88 -26.96 -10.13
CA LYS A 207 5.15 -26.41 -9.63
C LYS A 207 5.99 -25.67 -10.69
N TYR A 208 5.88 -26.02 -11.95
CA TYR A 208 6.64 -25.41 -13.06
C TYR A 208 6.13 -24.00 -13.45
N LEU A 209 4.97 -23.59 -12.96
CA LEU A 209 4.47 -22.21 -13.13
C LEU A 209 4.89 -21.28 -12.00
N MET A 210 5.69 -21.76 -11.03
CA MET A 210 6.15 -21.01 -9.87
C MET A 210 7.58 -20.45 -10.03
N VAL A 211 8.12 -20.41 -11.23
CA VAL A 211 9.49 -19.96 -11.52
C VAL A 211 9.48 -18.52 -11.99
#